data_5a0e97d0ecee60555a072d1df56a1485
#
_entry.id   5a0e97d0ecee60555a072d1df56a1485
#
_cell.length_a   1.000
_cell.length_b   1.000
_cell.length_c   1.000
_cell.angle_alpha   90.00
_cell.angle_beta   90.00
_cell.angle_gamma   90.00
#
_symmetry.space_group_name_H-M   'P 1'
#
loop_
_entity.id
_entity.type
_entity.pdbx_description
1 polymer ?
#
loop_
_entity_poly.entity_id
_entity_poly.type
_entity_poly.pdbx_seq_one_letter_code
_entity_poly.pdbx_strand_id
1 'polypeptide(L)'
;MFNLKLFIVKKATIISLLIFAFFGNIQNVEAQFLKKLKQRAEAAAKETISQKIENKTTEKTGEAMDTILNSDKKLKKKGKHKNRKNRSINTSENRVNSTKDFVSGSRAIYTDTFKNDALGDFPITWNTNSSGEVITFNNEDTRWLQLDLGQYTPDGITEIPENFTFEFDLTVSDNFDWYSDGIWVNIISVKDKRKDFTKWSRFGTGSDGVRLRLKPRNFESVGETSIQTYLDNEIIIDNKKNNTQFTLENNIVHVALWKQKNRLRVYLNDEKVWDIPRAFGIANYNAISFNTSGVEKEHFYVANLRLANAGEDTRHPLLETGHFETSDILFDVNKATIKPSSFTILDDLGEVLQENPTVSIKIIGHTDSDGDATSNQLLSEKRAQAIKVYLSDNFPLAGKRMQVMGKGESEPVANNATPEGKAKNRRVEFVKL
;
A
#
# COMPACT_ATOMS: atom_id res chain seq x y z
N MET A 1 -31.81 70.50 5.98
CA MET A 1 -32.12 69.60 4.82
C MET A 1 -30.89 69.33 3.91
N PHE A 2 -29.93 70.21 3.85
CA PHE A 2 -28.74 70.08 2.95
C PHE A 2 -27.71 69.03 3.41
N ASN A 3 -27.52 68.80 4.70
CA ASN A 3 -26.53 67.89 5.22
C ASN A 3 -26.88 66.39 5.10
N LEU A 4 -28.16 66.04 4.98
CA LEU A 4 -28.62 64.65 4.86
C LEU A 4 -28.41 64.08 3.47
N LYS A 5 -28.57 64.91 2.42
CA LYS A 5 -28.35 64.52 1.02
C LYS A 5 -26.86 64.22 0.73
N LEU A 6 -25.93 65.01 1.31
CA LEU A 6 -24.49 64.82 1.13
C LEU A 6 -23.99 63.54 1.79
N PHE A 7 -24.60 63.12 2.91
CA PHE A 7 -24.21 61.88 3.63
C PHE A 7 -24.70 60.62 2.89
N ILE A 8 -25.86 60.67 2.27
CA ILE A 8 -26.41 59.57 1.48
C ILE A 8 -25.61 59.36 0.18
N VAL A 9 -25.19 60.41 -0.50
CA VAL A 9 -24.39 60.32 -1.72
C VAL A 9 -23.00 59.76 -1.43
N LYS A 10 -22.34 60.13 -0.34
CA LYS A 10 -21.04 59.58 0.08
C LYS A 10 -21.14 58.08 0.43
N LYS A 11 -22.17 57.63 1.11
CA LYS A 11 -22.38 56.21 1.39
C LYS A 11 -22.65 55.38 0.13
N ALA A 12 -23.42 55.88 -0.81
CA ALA A 12 -23.68 55.21 -2.06
C ALA A 12 -22.44 55.06 -2.93
N THR A 13 -21.54 56.03 -2.95
CA THR A 13 -20.26 55.98 -3.67
C THR A 13 -19.28 54.97 -3.05
N ILE A 14 -19.22 54.88 -1.71
CA ILE A 14 -18.39 53.89 -1.02
C ILE A 14 -18.88 52.48 -1.23
N ILE A 15 -20.18 52.23 -1.20
CA ILE A 15 -20.78 50.93 -1.46
C ILE A 15 -20.53 50.47 -2.91
N SER A 16 -20.66 51.41 -3.89
CA SER A 16 -20.37 51.11 -5.30
C SER A 16 -18.90 50.76 -5.54
N LEU A 17 -17.95 51.43 -4.85
CA LEU A 17 -16.52 51.13 -4.91
C LEU A 17 -16.17 49.78 -4.27
N LEU A 18 -16.84 49.39 -3.18
CA LEU A 18 -16.65 48.10 -2.54
C LEU A 18 -17.21 46.94 -3.41
N ILE A 19 -18.35 47.14 -4.08
CA ILE A 19 -18.92 46.18 -5.02
C ILE A 19 -18.00 46.01 -6.22
N PHE A 20 -17.43 47.07 -6.77
CA PHE A 20 -16.50 47.01 -7.91
C PHE A 20 -15.16 46.29 -7.55
N ALA A 21 -14.65 46.49 -6.31
CA ALA A 21 -13.48 45.78 -5.82
C ALA A 21 -13.75 44.29 -5.59
N PHE A 22 -14.96 43.92 -5.19
CA PHE A 22 -15.36 42.52 -5.00
C PHE A 22 -15.52 41.79 -6.35
N PHE A 23 -16.14 42.42 -7.35
CA PHE A 23 -16.27 41.85 -8.70
C PHE A 23 -14.94 41.81 -9.47
N GLY A 24 -14.05 42.77 -9.27
CA GLY A 24 -12.71 42.77 -9.90
C GLY A 24 -11.81 41.62 -9.42
N ASN A 25 -11.94 41.16 -8.19
CA ASN A 25 -11.21 40.01 -7.66
C ASN A 25 -11.77 38.67 -8.17
N ILE A 26 -13.07 38.56 -8.42
CA ILE A 26 -13.69 37.33 -8.93
C ILE A 26 -13.20 37.01 -10.34
N GLN A 27 -13.10 38.02 -11.22
CA GLN A 27 -12.60 37.81 -12.60
C GLN A 27 -11.13 37.32 -12.65
N ASN A 28 -10.28 37.76 -11.74
CA ASN A 28 -8.88 37.30 -11.68
C ASN A 28 -8.77 35.87 -11.17
N VAL A 29 -9.64 35.42 -10.27
CA VAL A 29 -9.67 34.05 -9.76
C VAL A 29 -10.17 33.08 -10.83
N GLU A 30 -11.23 33.45 -11.57
CA GLU A 30 -11.74 32.62 -12.68
C GLU A 30 -10.73 32.53 -13.84
N ALA A 31 -10.04 33.59 -14.18
CA ALA A 31 -9.04 33.58 -15.24
C ALA A 31 -7.84 32.68 -14.86
N GLN A 32 -7.40 32.70 -13.61
CA GLN A 32 -6.33 31.82 -13.12
C GLN A 32 -6.79 30.36 -13.04
N PHE A 33 -8.03 30.10 -12.63
CA PHE A 33 -8.63 28.77 -12.59
C PHE A 33 -8.76 28.18 -13.99
N LEU A 34 -9.30 28.93 -14.94
CA LEU A 34 -9.41 28.51 -16.35
C LEU A 34 -8.05 28.25 -16.98
N LYS A 35 -7.04 29.07 -16.66
CA LYS A 35 -5.66 28.86 -17.14
C LYS A 35 -5.05 27.55 -16.60
N LYS A 36 -5.25 27.27 -15.30
CA LYS A 36 -4.82 25.99 -14.69
C LYS A 36 -5.59 24.78 -15.26
N LEU A 37 -6.89 24.93 -15.51
CA LEU A 37 -7.69 23.87 -16.11
C LEU A 37 -7.22 23.56 -17.54
N LYS A 38 -6.95 24.60 -18.33
CA LYS A 38 -6.40 24.43 -19.70
C LYS A 38 -5.02 23.76 -19.69
N GLN A 39 -4.12 24.14 -18.78
CA GLN A 39 -2.81 23.49 -18.64
C GLN A 39 -2.92 22.00 -18.24
N ARG A 40 -3.88 21.66 -17.35
CA ARG A 40 -4.14 20.27 -16.98
C ARG A 40 -4.73 19.45 -18.14
N ALA A 41 -5.65 20.04 -18.90
CA ALA A 41 -6.22 19.39 -20.08
C ALA A 41 -5.16 19.16 -21.17
N GLU A 42 -4.26 20.11 -21.40
CA GLU A 42 -3.15 19.97 -22.34
C GLU A 42 -2.12 18.93 -21.89
N ALA A 43 -1.86 18.82 -20.57
CA ALA A 43 -0.99 17.79 -20.00
C ALA A 43 -1.60 16.38 -20.14
N ALA A 44 -2.89 16.24 -19.83
CA ALA A 44 -3.61 14.97 -19.99
C ALA A 44 -3.72 14.54 -21.46
N ALA A 45 -3.94 15.49 -22.38
CA ALA A 45 -3.93 15.21 -23.82
C ALA A 45 -2.56 14.74 -24.32
N LYS A 46 -1.46 15.32 -23.82
CA LYS A 46 -0.09 14.87 -24.14
C LYS A 46 0.19 13.47 -23.63
N GLU A 47 -0.24 13.15 -22.41
CA GLU A 47 -0.08 11.83 -21.81
C GLU A 47 -0.87 10.76 -22.57
N THR A 48 -2.10 11.07 -22.98
CA THR A 48 -2.95 10.18 -23.80
C THR A 48 -2.35 9.97 -25.20
N ILE A 49 -1.72 10.99 -25.80
CA ILE A 49 -1.03 10.88 -27.08
C ILE A 49 0.24 10.02 -26.94
N SER A 50 1.01 10.17 -25.87
CA SER A 50 2.19 9.34 -25.60
C SER A 50 1.81 7.88 -25.43
N GLN A 51 0.77 7.57 -24.64
CA GLN A 51 0.27 6.20 -24.47
C GLN A 51 -0.28 5.59 -25.77
N LYS A 52 -0.95 6.39 -26.63
CA LYS A 52 -1.39 5.92 -27.94
C LYS A 52 -0.23 5.67 -28.91
N ILE A 53 0.87 6.42 -28.80
CA ILE A 53 2.06 6.20 -29.61
C ILE A 53 2.79 4.94 -29.15
N GLU A 54 2.92 4.72 -27.84
CA GLU A 54 3.51 3.48 -27.30
C GLU A 54 2.68 2.25 -27.69
N ASN A 55 1.35 2.28 -27.53
CA ASN A 55 0.48 1.17 -27.94
C ASN A 55 0.53 0.89 -29.44
N LYS A 56 0.55 1.91 -30.30
CA LYS A 56 0.73 1.72 -31.76
C LYS A 56 2.11 1.18 -32.13
N THR A 57 3.15 1.54 -31.40
CA THR A 57 4.50 1.01 -31.63
C THR A 57 4.56 -0.47 -31.26
N THR A 58 3.89 -0.85 -30.15
CA THR A 58 3.81 -2.24 -29.66
C THR A 58 2.99 -3.12 -30.63
N GLU A 59 1.83 -2.63 -31.12
CA GLU A 59 1.04 -3.34 -32.14
C GLU A 59 1.82 -3.57 -33.46
N LYS A 60 2.47 -2.53 -33.98
CA LYS A 60 3.27 -2.67 -35.20
C LYS A 60 4.46 -3.61 -35.04
N THR A 61 5.06 -3.67 -33.86
CA THR A 61 6.15 -4.62 -33.54
C THR A 61 5.62 -6.05 -33.43
N GLY A 62 4.42 -6.23 -32.87
CA GLY A 62 3.73 -7.53 -32.81
C GLY A 62 3.36 -8.06 -34.18
N GLU A 63 2.75 -7.22 -35.04
CA GLU A 63 2.40 -7.60 -36.42
C GLU A 63 3.63 -7.91 -37.29
N ALA A 64 4.74 -7.17 -37.12
CA ALA A 64 5.99 -7.45 -37.82
C ALA A 64 6.63 -8.77 -37.35
N MET A 65 6.53 -9.10 -36.08
CA MET A 65 7.04 -10.35 -35.51
C MET A 65 6.20 -11.57 -35.95
N ASP A 66 4.87 -11.42 -36.00
CA ASP A 66 3.97 -12.45 -36.52
C ASP A 66 4.17 -12.70 -38.03
N THR A 67 4.51 -11.69 -38.81
CA THR A 67 4.81 -11.80 -40.23
C THR A 67 6.12 -12.53 -40.47
N ILE A 68 7.14 -12.34 -39.65
CA ILE A 68 8.44 -13.04 -39.71
C ILE A 68 8.28 -14.49 -39.28
N LEU A 69 7.51 -14.78 -38.24
CA LEU A 69 7.27 -16.13 -37.76
C LEU A 69 6.39 -16.98 -38.69
N ASN A 70 5.55 -16.36 -39.52
CA ASN A 70 4.69 -17.05 -40.49
C ASN A 70 5.33 -17.23 -41.88
N SER A 71 6.41 -16.54 -42.21
CA SER A 71 7.13 -16.71 -43.49
C SER A 71 7.90 -18.03 -43.59
N ASP A 72 8.30 -18.63 -42.46
CA ASP A 72 9.02 -19.91 -42.43
C ASP A 72 8.10 -21.14 -42.60
N LYS A 73 6.76 -20.99 -42.60
CA LYS A 73 5.81 -22.09 -42.74
C LYS A 73 5.42 -22.43 -44.17
N LYS A 74 5.88 -21.70 -45.18
CA LYS A 74 5.49 -21.93 -46.60
C LYS A 74 6.42 -22.81 -47.42
N LEU A 75 7.51 -23.33 -46.88
CA LEU A 75 8.52 -24.10 -47.66
C LEU A 75 8.67 -25.58 -47.29
N LYS A 76 7.71 -26.25 -46.66
CA LYS A 76 7.74 -27.71 -46.52
C LYS A 76 6.37 -28.36 -46.56
N LYS A 77 5.76 -28.46 -47.75
CA LYS A 77 4.68 -29.43 -48.00
C LYS A 77 5.13 -30.36 -49.12
N LYS A 78 5.77 -31.49 -48.76
CA LYS A 78 5.69 -32.80 -49.43
C LYS A 78 6.35 -33.84 -48.54
N GLY A 79 5.55 -34.80 -48.05
CA GLY A 79 6.09 -36.08 -47.60
C GLY A 79 5.62 -36.62 -46.26
N LYS A 80 4.61 -37.54 -46.33
CA LYS A 80 4.38 -38.72 -45.49
C LYS A 80 3.78 -38.57 -44.06
N HIS A 81 2.55 -39.12 -43.99
CA HIS A 81 1.88 -39.56 -42.78
C HIS A 81 2.78 -40.36 -41.83
N LYS A 82 2.84 -39.96 -40.58
CA LYS A 82 2.97 -40.87 -39.43
C LYS A 82 2.34 -40.22 -38.18
N ASN A 83 1.50 -40.99 -37.52
CA ASN A 83 0.83 -40.71 -36.26
C ASN A 83 1.72 -39.95 -35.27
N ARG A 84 1.30 -38.77 -34.83
CA ARG A 84 1.82 -38.12 -33.63
C ARG A 84 0.67 -37.89 -32.66
N LYS A 85 0.75 -38.61 -31.54
CA LYS A 85 -0.05 -38.42 -30.34
C LYS A 85 -0.10 -36.92 -29.99
N ASN A 86 -1.30 -36.42 -29.70
CA ASN A 86 -1.57 -35.15 -29.07
C ASN A 86 -0.66 -34.96 -27.83
N ARG A 87 0.33 -34.10 -27.95
CA ARG A 87 1.05 -33.55 -26.81
C ARG A 87 0.40 -32.20 -26.58
N SER A 88 -0.52 -32.14 -25.60
CA SER A 88 -0.99 -30.87 -25.03
C SER A 88 0.23 -30.06 -24.59
N ILE A 89 0.40 -28.92 -25.19
CA ILE A 89 1.34 -27.92 -24.69
C ILE A 89 0.70 -27.39 -23.38
N ASN A 90 1.15 -27.92 -22.25
CA ASN A 90 0.95 -27.28 -20.96
C ASN A 90 1.70 -25.95 -21.04
N THR A 91 0.99 -24.86 -21.30
CA THR A 91 1.38 -23.55 -20.82
C THR A 91 1.41 -23.68 -19.31
N SER A 92 2.60 -23.83 -18.73
CA SER A 92 2.80 -23.63 -17.32
C SER A 92 2.43 -22.17 -17.05
N GLU A 93 1.18 -21.95 -16.63
CA GLU A 93 0.86 -20.75 -15.87
C GLU A 93 1.90 -20.69 -14.76
N ASN A 94 2.72 -19.64 -14.74
CA ASN A 94 3.52 -19.31 -13.58
C ASN A 94 2.52 -19.06 -12.45
N ARG A 95 2.25 -20.10 -11.65
CA ARG A 95 1.47 -19.97 -10.44
C ARG A 95 2.31 -19.08 -9.52
N VAL A 96 1.94 -17.81 -9.45
CA VAL A 96 2.37 -16.95 -8.37
C VAL A 96 1.78 -17.58 -7.11
N ASN A 97 2.60 -18.26 -6.33
CA ASN A 97 2.22 -18.71 -5.00
C ASN A 97 2.14 -17.47 -4.10
N SER A 98 1.03 -16.75 -4.13
CA SER A 98 0.67 -15.81 -3.09
C SER A 98 0.24 -16.66 -1.90
N THR A 99 1.07 -16.74 -0.88
CA THR A 99 0.69 -17.37 0.38
C THR A 99 -0.33 -16.47 1.07
N LYS A 100 -1.41 -17.07 1.61
CA LYS A 100 -2.27 -16.43 2.59
C LYS A 100 -1.41 -16.18 3.83
N ASP A 101 -0.91 -14.97 3.95
CA ASP A 101 0.13 -14.64 4.92
C ASP A 101 -0.39 -13.79 6.09
N PHE A 102 -1.69 -13.48 6.12
CA PHE A 102 -2.30 -12.78 7.23
C PHE A 102 -2.41 -13.67 8.48
N VAL A 103 -1.94 -13.14 9.60
CA VAL A 103 -2.10 -13.77 10.92
C VAL A 103 -2.78 -12.77 11.85
N SER A 104 -3.99 -13.10 12.27
CA SER A 104 -4.74 -12.31 13.24
C SER A 104 -4.00 -12.23 14.59
N GLY A 105 -3.97 -11.05 15.20
CA GLY A 105 -3.31 -10.84 16.48
C GLY A 105 -3.85 -11.75 17.57
N SER A 106 -2.99 -12.23 18.45
CA SER A 106 -3.31 -13.28 19.42
C SER A 106 -4.18 -12.81 20.59
N ARG A 107 -4.00 -11.54 21.05
CA ARG A 107 -4.71 -10.98 22.19
C ARG A 107 -5.59 -9.81 21.77
N ALA A 108 -6.91 -10.01 21.75
CA ALA A 108 -7.86 -8.95 21.50
C ALA A 108 -7.79 -7.87 22.60
N ILE A 109 -7.74 -6.61 22.18
CA ILE A 109 -7.78 -5.41 23.03
C ILE A 109 -9.18 -4.82 23.00
N TYR A 110 -9.78 -4.82 21.82
CA TYR A 110 -11.13 -4.34 21.59
C TYR A 110 -11.86 -5.27 20.64
N THR A 111 -13.09 -5.57 20.95
CA THR A 111 -14.01 -6.31 20.07
C THR A 111 -15.38 -5.67 20.15
N ASP A 112 -16.03 -5.53 18.99
CA ASP A 112 -17.40 -5.07 18.92
C ASP A 112 -18.18 -5.87 17.87
N THR A 113 -19.22 -6.53 18.32
CA THR A 113 -20.14 -7.30 17.48
C THR A 113 -21.55 -6.73 17.53
N PHE A 114 -21.73 -5.58 18.23
CA PHE A 114 -23.00 -4.89 18.45
C PHE A 114 -24.09 -5.77 19.12
N LYS A 115 -23.75 -6.92 19.67
CA LYS A 115 -24.71 -7.87 20.27
C LYS A 115 -25.38 -7.33 21.51
N ASN A 116 -24.75 -6.38 22.19
CA ASN A 116 -25.26 -5.75 23.40
C ASN A 116 -26.06 -4.47 23.15
N ASP A 117 -26.10 -3.99 21.91
CA ASP A 117 -26.79 -2.76 21.51
C ASP A 117 -28.21 -3.11 21.04
N ALA A 118 -29.18 -2.24 21.26
CA ALA A 118 -30.53 -2.42 20.73
C ALA A 118 -30.59 -2.23 19.23
N LEU A 119 -31.43 -3.00 18.54
CA LEU A 119 -31.73 -2.78 17.12
C LEU A 119 -32.45 -1.44 16.94
N GLY A 120 -32.01 -0.65 15.97
CA GLY A 120 -32.52 0.69 15.69
C GLY A 120 -31.86 1.80 16.51
N ASP A 121 -30.97 1.48 17.47
CA ASP A 121 -30.26 2.46 18.26
C ASP A 121 -28.79 2.59 17.80
N PHE A 122 -28.21 3.77 18.03
CA PHE A 122 -26.77 3.99 17.84
C PHE A 122 -25.98 3.46 19.04
N PRO A 123 -24.84 2.74 18.86
CA PRO A 123 -24.08 2.15 19.96
C PRO A 123 -23.54 3.20 20.93
N ILE A 124 -23.79 3.04 22.22
CA ILE A 124 -23.34 3.95 23.28
C ILE A 124 -21.79 4.03 23.40
N THR A 125 -21.08 3.02 22.91
CA THR A 125 -19.61 2.93 22.91
C THR A 125 -18.96 3.59 21.71
N TRP A 126 -19.75 4.25 20.86
CA TRP A 126 -19.27 4.96 19.68
C TRP A 126 -19.58 6.45 19.78
N ASN A 127 -18.79 7.24 19.05
CA ASN A 127 -19.01 8.67 18.88
C ASN A 127 -19.16 9.00 17.39
N THR A 128 -20.06 9.96 17.07
CA THR A 128 -20.32 10.40 15.70
C THR A 128 -20.72 11.88 15.66
N ASN A 129 -20.53 12.52 14.54
CA ASN A 129 -21.12 13.82 14.20
C ASN A 129 -22.30 13.70 13.22
N SER A 130 -22.81 12.48 13.06
CA SER A 130 -23.91 12.14 12.17
C SER A 130 -24.94 11.26 12.86
N SER A 131 -25.52 10.32 12.15
CA SER A 131 -26.48 9.33 12.62
C SER A 131 -26.07 7.92 12.16
N GLY A 132 -26.72 6.93 12.71
CA GLY A 132 -26.56 5.52 12.38
C GLY A 132 -27.35 4.67 13.35
N GLU A 133 -27.50 3.40 13.06
CA GLU A 133 -28.24 2.46 13.88
C GLU A 133 -27.70 1.03 13.74
N VAL A 134 -27.93 0.22 14.74
CA VAL A 134 -27.62 -1.22 14.70
C VAL A 134 -28.76 -1.94 14.00
N ILE A 135 -28.43 -2.69 12.96
CA ILE A 135 -29.38 -3.47 12.15
C ILE A 135 -28.98 -4.94 12.03
N THR A 136 -29.88 -5.74 11.46
CA THR A 136 -29.58 -7.10 10.95
C THR A 136 -30.09 -7.22 9.53
N PHE A 137 -29.40 -8.02 8.70
CA PHE A 137 -29.88 -8.38 7.36
C PHE A 137 -30.65 -9.71 7.42
N ASN A 138 -31.79 -9.81 6.76
CA ASN A 138 -32.51 -11.06 6.51
C ASN A 138 -32.72 -11.97 7.74
N ASN A 139 -32.87 -11.41 8.94
CA ASN A 139 -32.95 -12.14 10.23
C ASN A 139 -31.70 -13.00 10.56
N GLU A 140 -30.54 -12.63 10.04
CA GLU A 140 -29.29 -13.21 10.44
C GLU A 140 -28.87 -12.74 11.85
N ASP A 141 -28.05 -13.56 12.54
CA ASP A 141 -27.57 -13.24 13.90
C ASP A 141 -26.50 -12.13 13.91
N THR A 142 -25.87 -11.84 12.77
CA THR A 142 -24.84 -10.80 12.67
C THR A 142 -25.48 -9.42 12.75
N ARG A 143 -25.01 -8.61 13.69
CA ARG A 143 -25.42 -7.22 13.82
C ARG A 143 -24.42 -6.31 13.13
N TRP A 144 -24.95 -5.34 12.43
CA TRP A 144 -24.21 -4.36 11.65
C TRP A 144 -24.52 -2.96 12.14
N LEU A 145 -23.50 -2.13 12.27
CA LEU A 145 -23.69 -0.69 12.45
C LEU A 145 -23.82 -0.04 11.08
N GLN A 146 -25.00 0.51 10.78
CA GLN A 146 -25.22 1.40 9.65
C GLN A 146 -24.52 2.74 9.89
N LEU A 147 -23.80 3.21 8.90
CA LEU A 147 -23.10 4.49 8.91
C LEU A 147 -23.74 5.41 7.88
N ASP A 148 -24.34 6.49 8.34
CA ASP A 148 -24.81 7.59 7.48
C ASP A 148 -23.62 8.47 7.03
N LEU A 149 -23.88 9.64 6.43
CA LEU A 149 -22.80 10.54 6.02
C LEU A 149 -22.15 11.21 7.23
N GLY A 150 -20.92 10.86 7.55
CA GLY A 150 -20.24 11.45 8.71
C GLY A 150 -18.96 10.78 9.11
N GLN A 151 -18.58 11.08 10.34
CA GLN A 151 -17.38 10.57 10.99
C GLN A 151 -17.79 9.73 12.19
N TYR A 152 -17.17 8.56 12.34
CA TYR A 152 -17.47 7.59 13.37
C TYR A 152 -16.19 7.10 14.03
N THR A 153 -16.20 6.97 15.35
CA THR A 153 -15.07 6.45 16.10
C THR A 153 -15.54 5.56 17.27
N PRO A 154 -14.99 4.36 17.42
CA PRO A 154 -15.25 3.52 18.59
C PRO A 154 -14.51 4.10 19.82
N ASP A 155 -15.23 4.64 20.76
CA ASP A 155 -14.67 5.24 22.00
C ASP A 155 -14.02 4.17 22.90
N GLY A 156 -14.40 2.90 22.76
CA GLY A 156 -13.83 1.78 23.49
C GLY A 156 -12.37 1.46 23.12
N ILE A 157 -11.85 1.96 22.01
CA ILE A 157 -10.43 1.88 21.66
C ILE A 157 -9.67 2.97 22.43
N THR A 158 -9.15 2.63 23.61
CA THR A 158 -8.44 3.58 24.48
C THR A 158 -6.97 3.70 24.13
N GLU A 159 -6.37 2.63 23.61
CA GLU A 159 -4.96 2.57 23.16
C GLU A 159 -4.85 1.71 21.90
N ILE A 160 -3.87 2.01 21.09
CA ILE A 160 -3.49 1.22 19.91
C ILE A 160 -2.03 0.80 20.11
N PRO A 161 -1.73 -0.51 20.19
CA PRO A 161 -0.34 -0.96 20.36
C PRO A 161 0.51 -0.65 19.13
N GLU A 162 1.82 -0.65 19.31
CA GLU A 162 2.75 -0.43 18.22
C GLU A 162 2.54 -1.44 17.08
N ASN A 163 2.38 -2.72 17.44
CA ASN A 163 2.08 -3.80 16.51
C ASN A 163 0.66 -4.30 16.74
N PHE A 164 -0.19 -4.23 15.73
CA PHE A 164 -1.59 -4.65 15.86
C PHE A 164 -2.17 -5.22 14.57
N THR A 165 -3.25 -6.01 14.73
CA THR A 165 -4.22 -6.24 13.66
C THR A 165 -5.53 -5.52 14.00
N PHE A 166 -6.13 -4.90 12.98
CA PHE A 166 -7.49 -4.37 13.06
C PHE A 166 -8.33 -4.99 11.95
N GLU A 167 -9.36 -5.71 12.36
CA GLU A 167 -10.20 -6.53 11.49
C GLU A 167 -11.66 -6.11 11.63
N PHE A 168 -12.42 -6.12 10.55
CA PHE A 168 -13.86 -5.87 10.53
C PHE A 168 -14.47 -6.36 9.23
N ASP A 169 -15.78 -6.61 9.25
CA ASP A 169 -16.55 -6.88 8.04
C ASP A 169 -17.19 -5.59 7.54
N LEU A 170 -17.24 -5.43 6.24
CA LEU A 170 -17.73 -4.23 5.55
C LEU A 170 -18.70 -4.62 4.43
N THR A 171 -19.82 -3.91 4.34
CA THR A 171 -20.74 -3.98 3.20
C THR A 171 -21.36 -2.62 2.90
N VAL A 172 -22.12 -2.54 1.80
CA VAL A 172 -22.81 -1.32 1.35
C VAL A 172 -24.25 -1.61 1.01
N SER A 173 -25.06 -0.55 0.95
CA SER A 173 -26.44 -0.62 0.47
C SER A 173 -26.52 -0.92 -1.04
N ASP A 174 -27.63 -1.51 -1.48
CA ASP A 174 -27.85 -1.94 -2.86
C ASP A 174 -27.86 -0.78 -3.89
N ASN A 175 -28.12 0.44 -3.43
CA ASN A 175 -28.16 1.63 -4.28
C ASN A 175 -26.81 2.30 -4.49
N PHE A 176 -25.71 1.70 -4.03
CA PHE A 176 -24.36 2.20 -4.26
C PHE A 176 -24.00 2.15 -5.75
N ASP A 177 -23.42 3.23 -6.29
CA ASP A 177 -23.05 3.31 -7.71
C ASP A 177 -21.59 3.77 -7.91
N TRP A 178 -21.13 3.77 -9.16
CA TRP A 178 -19.75 4.14 -9.52
C TRP A 178 -19.39 5.59 -9.13
N TYR A 179 -20.36 6.49 -9.12
CA TYR A 179 -20.17 7.89 -8.70
C TYR A 179 -20.19 8.08 -7.18
N SER A 180 -20.68 7.08 -6.44
CA SER A 180 -20.69 7.10 -4.98
C SER A 180 -19.27 7.19 -4.43
N ASP A 181 -19.07 7.83 -3.29
CA ASP A 181 -17.75 7.86 -2.65
C ASP A 181 -17.47 6.55 -1.89
N GLY A 182 -16.21 6.31 -1.52
CA GLY A 182 -15.83 5.16 -0.69
C GLY A 182 -15.84 5.52 0.79
N ILE A 183 -15.84 4.49 1.62
CA ILE A 183 -15.57 4.66 3.05
C ILE A 183 -14.07 4.82 3.28
N TRP A 184 -13.70 5.75 4.17
CA TRP A 184 -12.34 5.91 4.66
C TRP A 184 -12.20 5.28 6.04
N VAL A 185 -11.19 4.46 6.22
CA VAL A 185 -10.75 3.93 7.51
C VAL A 185 -9.45 4.61 7.86
N ASN A 186 -9.41 5.29 9.00
CA ASN A 186 -8.28 6.11 9.40
C ASN A 186 -7.64 5.53 10.67
N ILE A 187 -6.32 5.43 10.68
CA ILE A 187 -5.49 5.16 11.87
C ILE A 187 -4.72 6.44 12.12
N ILE A 188 -5.00 7.13 13.20
CA ILE A 188 -4.65 8.53 13.37
C ILE A 188 -4.05 8.84 14.75
N SER A 189 -3.25 9.90 14.77
CA SER A 189 -2.77 10.54 15.98
C SER A 189 -3.62 11.77 16.27
N VAL A 190 -4.33 11.78 17.39
CA VAL A 190 -5.16 12.92 17.82
C VAL A 190 -4.86 13.30 19.27
N LYS A 191 -4.95 14.59 19.59
CA LYS A 191 -4.71 15.10 20.94
C LYS A 191 -5.91 14.83 21.86
N ASP A 192 -7.10 15.06 21.35
CA ASP A 192 -8.37 14.85 22.07
C ASP A 192 -9.33 14.08 21.15
N LYS A 193 -9.55 12.80 21.47
CA LYS A 193 -10.38 11.89 20.64
C LYS A 193 -11.79 12.42 20.44
N ARG A 194 -12.38 13.05 21.44
CA ARG A 194 -13.76 13.55 21.40
C ARG A 194 -13.90 14.84 20.57
N LYS A 195 -12.85 15.68 20.55
CA LYS A 195 -12.88 16.96 19.84
C LYS A 195 -12.27 16.88 18.45
N ASP A 196 -11.24 16.03 18.29
CA ASP A 196 -10.38 16.05 17.11
C ASP A 196 -10.75 14.95 16.10
N PHE A 197 -11.68 14.03 16.44
CA PHE A 197 -12.04 12.94 15.54
C PHE A 197 -12.59 13.42 14.19
N THR A 198 -13.29 14.58 14.18
CA THR A 198 -13.83 15.18 12.95
C THR A 198 -12.79 15.86 12.07
N LYS A 199 -11.56 16.10 12.56
CA LYS A 199 -10.48 16.69 11.76
C LYS A 199 -10.04 15.80 10.62
N TRP A 200 -10.26 14.50 10.73
CA TRP A 200 -9.95 13.50 9.71
C TRP A 200 -11.16 13.19 8.82
N SER A 201 -11.82 14.23 8.35
CA SER A 201 -12.92 14.13 7.38
C SER A 201 -12.40 14.00 5.94
N ARG A 202 -13.30 13.88 4.99
CA ARG A 202 -12.99 13.83 3.55
C ARG A 202 -12.06 14.97 3.09
N PHE A 203 -12.25 16.15 3.64
CA PHE A 203 -11.58 17.39 3.18
C PHE A 203 -10.53 17.91 4.15
N GLY A 204 -10.44 17.36 5.34
CA GLY A 204 -9.50 17.75 6.36
C GLY A 204 -8.77 16.57 6.98
N THR A 205 -7.53 16.79 7.33
CA THR A 205 -6.68 15.78 7.97
C THR A 205 -6.15 16.29 9.28
N GLY A 206 -5.87 15.36 10.20
CA GLY A 206 -5.04 15.63 11.37
C GLY A 206 -3.56 15.71 10.98
N SER A 207 -2.66 15.76 11.98
CA SER A 207 -1.23 15.87 11.72
C SER A 207 -0.64 14.60 11.09
N ASP A 208 -0.84 13.46 11.73
CA ASP A 208 -0.25 12.18 11.31
C ASP A 208 -1.30 11.08 11.26
N GLY A 209 -1.22 10.27 10.22
CA GLY A 209 -2.15 9.16 10.07
C GLY A 209 -2.04 8.44 8.75
N VAL A 210 -2.66 7.28 8.70
CA VAL A 210 -2.86 6.50 7.50
C VAL A 210 -4.36 6.40 7.21
N ARG A 211 -4.74 6.64 5.98
CA ARG A 211 -6.11 6.56 5.51
C ARG A 211 -6.21 5.50 4.43
N LEU A 212 -7.11 4.55 4.63
CA LEU A 212 -7.49 3.54 3.66
C LEU A 212 -8.88 3.86 3.12
N ARG A 213 -9.04 4.01 1.82
CA ARG A 213 -10.35 4.14 1.17
C ARG A 213 -10.74 2.82 0.53
N LEU A 214 -11.97 2.42 0.74
CA LEU A 214 -12.57 1.24 0.14
C LEU A 214 -13.84 1.64 -0.58
N LYS A 215 -13.93 1.27 -1.85
CA LYS A 215 -15.06 1.56 -2.73
C LYS A 215 -15.39 0.30 -3.54
N PRO A 216 -16.65 -0.20 -3.49
CA PRO A 216 -17.00 -1.48 -4.12
C PRO A 216 -17.12 -1.40 -5.64
N ARG A 217 -17.29 -0.21 -6.22
CA ARG A 217 -17.47 -0.03 -7.66
C ARG A 217 -16.83 1.25 -8.16
N ASN A 218 -16.16 1.17 -9.30
CA ASN A 218 -15.67 2.30 -10.09
C ASN A 218 -16.27 2.27 -11.51
N PHE A 219 -15.76 3.09 -12.44
CA PHE A 219 -16.19 3.11 -13.85
C PHE A 219 -16.02 1.77 -14.56
N GLU A 220 -15.06 0.94 -14.16
CA GLU A 220 -14.80 -0.38 -14.73
C GLU A 220 -15.66 -1.47 -14.09
N SER A 221 -16.60 -1.10 -13.20
CA SER A 221 -17.46 -2.04 -12.43
C SER A 221 -16.67 -2.98 -11.50
N VAL A 222 -15.43 -2.66 -11.19
CA VAL A 222 -14.61 -3.32 -10.17
C VAL A 222 -14.44 -2.42 -8.95
N GLY A 223 -14.02 -2.98 -7.82
CA GLY A 223 -13.72 -2.20 -6.62
C GLY A 223 -12.46 -1.33 -6.80
N GLU A 224 -12.39 -0.27 -6.02
CA GLU A 224 -11.22 0.61 -5.93
C GLU A 224 -10.75 0.71 -4.48
N THR A 225 -9.47 0.71 -4.26
CA THR A 225 -8.88 1.01 -2.95
C THR A 225 -7.78 2.05 -3.09
N SER A 226 -7.72 3.00 -2.15
CA SER A 226 -6.68 4.02 -2.09
C SER A 226 -6.05 4.04 -0.71
N ILE A 227 -4.77 4.37 -0.65
CA ILE A 227 -4.05 4.57 0.59
C ILE A 227 -3.35 5.92 0.58
N GLN A 228 -3.47 6.65 1.69
CA GLN A 228 -2.80 7.93 1.91
C GLN A 228 -2.11 7.91 3.26
N THR A 229 -0.87 8.38 3.30
CA THR A 229 -0.12 8.60 4.55
C THR A 229 0.13 10.09 4.73
N TYR A 230 -0.13 10.57 5.92
CA TYR A 230 0.10 11.96 6.34
C TYR A 230 1.13 11.98 7.46
N LEU A 231 2.16 12.80 7.29
CA LEU A 231 3.15 13.12 8.32
C LEU A 231 3.28 14.65 8.38
N ASP A 232 3.14 15.24 9.55
CA ASP A 232 3.18 16.70 9.77
C ASP A 232 2.21 17.49 8.84
N ASN A 233 1.01 16.95 8.60
CA ASN A 233 -0.01 17.43 7.65
C ASN A 233 0.39 17.36 6.15
N GLU A 234 1.51 16.79 5.81
CA GLU A 234 1.91 16.57 4.42
C GLU A 234 1.55 15.17 3.95
N ILE A 235 1.12 15.05 2.70
CA ILE A 235 0.87 13.74 2.07
C ILE A 235 2.21 13.17 1.60
N ILE A 236 2.63 12.07 2.22
CA ILE A 236 3.86 11.36 1.87
C ILE A 236 3.57 10.25 0.87
N ILE A 237 2.44 9.56 1.03
CA ILE A 237 1.98 8.52 0.12
C ILE A 237 0.55 8.85 -0.30
N ASP A 238 0.29 8.81 -1.61
CA ASP A 238 -1.04 8.90 -2.20
C ASP A 238 -1.10 7.95 -3.40
N ASN A 239 -1.75 6.82 -3.22
CA ASN A 239 -1.82 5.81 -4.25
C ASN A 239 -3.19 5.14 -4.28
N LYS A 240 -3.59 4.66 -5.47
CA LYS A 240 -4.86 3.95 -5.67
C LYS A 240 -4.70 2.83 -6.68
N LYS A 241 -5.55 1.81 -6.55
CA LYS A 241 -5.64 0.70 -7.50
C LYS A 241 -7.01 0.04 -7.48
N ASN A 242 -7.33 -0.66 -8.55
CA ASN A 242 -8.51 -1.53 -8.61
C ASN A 242 -8.31 -2.76 -7.73
N ASN A 243 -9.42 -3.34 -7.26
CA ASN A 243 -9.46 -4.63 -6.57
C ASN A 243 -10.69 -5.42 -7.01
N THR A 244 -10.61 -6.74 -6.89
CA THR A 244 -11.69 -7.68 -7.26
C THR A 244 -12.37 -8.29 -6.03
N GLN A 245 -11.94 -7.95 -4.84
CA GLN A 245 -12.44 -8.54 -3.60
C GLN A 245 -13.65 -7.80 -3.04
N PHE A 246 -13.75 -6.50 -3.28
CA PHE A 246 -14.88 -5.68 -2.87
C PHE A 246 -15.55 -5.08 -4.10
N THR A 247 -16.63 -5.70 -4.55
CA THR A 247 -17.45 -5.31 -5.71
C THR A 247 -18.92 -5.34 -5.34
N LEU A 248 -19.83 -4.84 -6.19
CA LEU A 248 -21.26 -4.96 -5.92
C LEU A 248 -21.78 -6.41 -5.97
N GLU A 249 -21.12 -7.28 -6.72
CA GLU A 249 -21.45 -8.71 -6.77
C GLU A 249 -20.91 -9.44 -5.54
N ASN A 250 -19.76 -9.00 -5.02
CA ASN A 250 -19.14 -9.48 -3.79
C ASN A 250 -19.07 -8.31 -2.80
N ASN A 251 -20.23 -7.90 -2.28
CA ASN A 251 -20.39 -6.67 -1.52
C ASN A 251 -20.14 -6.82 -0.01
N ILE A 252 -19.90 -8.03 0.49
CA ILE A 252 -19.44 -8.26 1.86
C ILE A 252 -17.96 -8.63 1.80
N VAL A 253 -17.12 -7.86 2.48
CA VAL A 253 -15.68 -8.08 2.51
C VAL A 253 -15.15 -8.05 3.93
N HIS A 254 -14.32 -9.03 4.27
CA HIS A 254 -13.51 -8.98 5.49
C HIS A 254 -12.27 -8.11 5.24
N VAL A 255 -12.13 -7.06 6.03
CA VAL A 255 -11.02 -6.10 5.95
C VAL A 255 -10.08 -6.37 7.10
N ALA A 256 -8.80 -6.60 6.80
CA ALA A 256 -7.78 -6.75 7.82
C ALA A 256 -6.60 -5.82 7.57
N LEU A 257 -6.26 -5.02 8.56
CA LEU A 257 -5.10 -4.16 8.61
C LEU A 257 -4.09 -4.76 9.58
N TRP A 258 -2.86 -4.93 9.13
CA TRP A 258 -1.78 -5.43 9.97
C TRP A 258 -0.65 -4.42 10.01
N LYS A 259 -0.52 -3.75 11.14
CA LYS A 259 0.57 -2.83 11.42
C LYS A 259 1.67 -3.54 12.19
N GLN A 260 2.90 -3.39 11.71
CA GLN A 260 4.11 -3.83 12.39
C GLN A 260 5.13 -2.70 12.30
N LYS A 261 5.44 -2.08 13.42
CA LYS A 261 6.23 -0.83 13.47
C LYS A 261 5.71 0.20 12.46
N ASN A 262 6.50 0.53 11.44
CA ASN A 262 6.14 1.48 10.39
C ASN A 262 5.43 0.87 9.19
N ARG A 263 5.41 -0.46 9.07
CA ARG A 263 4.80 -1.18 7.95
C ARG A 263 3.31 -1.36 8.13
N LEU A 264 2.55 -1.19 7.06
CA LEU A 264 1.13 -1.55 7.00
C LEU A 264 0.90 -2.53 5.88
N ARG A 265 0.24 -3.64 6.20
CA ARG A 265 -0.36 -4.54 5.21
C ARG A 265 -1.86 -4.47 5.32
N VAL A 266 -2.54 -4.48 4.19
CA VAL A 266 -4.02 -4.49 4.12
C VAL A 266 -4.46 -5.66 3.29
N TYR A 267 -5.43 -6.38 3.82
CA TYR A 267 -6.04 -7.54 3.20
C TYR A 267 -7.53 -7.29 3.02
N LEU A 268 -8.06 -7.71 1.87
CA LEU A 268 -9.49 -7.82 1.62
C LEU A 268 -9.78 -9.30 1.40
N ASN A 269 -10.62 -9.88 2.25
CA ASN A 269 -10.73 -11.33 2.40
C ASN A 269 -9.34 -11.92 2.70
N ASP A 270 -8.85 -12.81 1.86
CA ASP A 270 -7.53 -13.42 2.01
C ASP A 270 -6.45 -12.80 1.08
N GLU A 271 -6.82 -11.77 0.29
CA GLU A 271 -5.91 -11.15 -0.68
C GLU A 271 -5.22 -9.92 -0.10
N LYS A 272 -3.89 -9.90 -0.14
CA LYS A 272 -3.11 -8.74 0.24
C LYS A 272 -3.20 -7.64 -0.81
N VAL A 273 -3.94 -6.58 -0.50
CA VAL A 273 -4.14 -5.45 -1.43
C VAL A 273 -3.10 -4.34 -1.26
N TRP A 274 -2.54 -4.16 -0.07
CA TRP A 274 -1.47 -3.19 0.17
C TRP A 274 -0.38 -3.80 1.04
N ASP A 275 0.85 -3.40 0.76
CA ASP A 275 2.03 -3.68 1.57
C ASP A 275 2.96 -2.46 1.50
N ILE A 276 2.96 -1.64 2.53
CA ILE A 276 3.64 -0.35 2.59
C ILE A 276 4.66 -0.40 3.73
N PRO A 277 5.95 -0.55 3.44
CA PRO A 277 6.99 -0.70 4.48
C PRO A 277 7.12 0.51 5.41
N ARG A 278 6.84 1.72 4.90
CA ARG A 278 6.95 2.98 5.65
C ARG A 278 5.63 3.76 5.60
N ALA A 279 4.54 3.11 6.04
CA ALA A 279 3.22 3.73 6.10
C ALA A 279 3.08 4.67 7.30
N PHE A 280 3.80 4.43 8.40
CA PHE A 280 3.70 5.19 9.65
C PHE A 280 4.99 5.92 9.95
N GLY A 281 4.88 7.13 10.50
CA GLY A 281 5.98 7.90 11.09
C GLY A 281 6.11 7.66 12.59
N ILE A 282 6.91 8.51 13.22
CA ILE A 282 7.14 8.50 14.68
C ILE A 282 6.04 9.34 15.35
N ALA A 283 4.82 8.80 15.42
CA ALA A 283 3.70 9.45 16.10
C ALA A 283 2.98 8.47 17.01
N ASN A 284 2.30 8.99 18.02
CA ASN A 284 1.44 8.17 18.87
C ASN A 284 0.07 8.01 18.18
N TYR A 285 -0.09 6.95 17.40
CA TYR A 285 -1.35 6.59 16.78
C TYR A 285 -2.29 6.01 17.83
N ASN A 286 -3.36 6.73 18.14
CA ASN A 286 -4.20 6.43 19.31
C ASN A 286 -5.70 6.38 19.00
N ALA A 287 -6.13 6.55 17.76
CA ALA A 287 -7.52 6.46 17.36
C ALA A 287 -7.71 5.78 16.01
N ILE A 288 -8.81 5.05 15.88
CA ILE A 288 -9.33 4.52 14.63
C ILE A 288 -10.65 5.21 14.37
N SER A 289 -10.89 5.63 13.13
CA SER A 289 -12.16 6.22 12.75
C SER A 289 -12.58 5.79 11.35
N PHE A 290 -13.89 5.86 11.10
CA PHE A 290 -14.49 5.67 9.80
C PHE A 290 -15.06 7.01 9.33
N ASN A 291 -14.90 7.31 8.06
CA ASN A 291 -15.51 8.48 7.44
C ASN A 291 -16.25 8.08 6.17
N THR A 292 -17.50 8.44 6.11
CA THR A 292 -18.38 8.27 4.96
C THR A 292 -18.69 9.62 4.35
N SER A 293 -18.76 9.67 3.03
CA SER A 293 -19.18 10.82 2.27
C SER A 293 -19.84 10.33 0.98
N GLY A 294 -20.81 11.05 0.45
CA GLY A 294 -21.49 10.60 -0.77
C GLY A 294 -22.88 11.21 -0.91
N VAL A 295 -23.83 10.43 -1.36
CA VAL A 295 -25.22 10.83 -1.60
C VAL A 295 -26.08 10.35 -0.45
N GLU A 296 -27.07 11.15 -0.04
CA GLU A 296 -28.11 10.69 0.88
C GLU A 296 -28.73 9.37 0.39
N LYS A 297 -28.95 8.42 1.31
CA LYS A 297 -29.48 7.06 1.11
C LYS A 297 -28.44 5.99 0.75
N GLU A 298 -27.19 6.33 0.54
CA GLU A 298 -26.13 5.34 0.45
C GLU A 298 -25.56 5.12 1.84
N HIS A 299 -25.50 3.85 2.27
CA HIS A 299 -25.00 3.49 3.59
C HIS A 299 -23.86 2.49 3.48
N PHE A 300 -22.91 2.65 4.35
CA PHE A 300 -21.94 1.61 4.68
C PHE A 300 -22.34 0.92 5.95
N TYR A 301 -22.00 -0.37 6.06
CA TYR A 301 -22.28 -1.16 7.24
C TYR A 301 -21.01 -1.84 7.71
N VAL A 302 -20.72 -1.77 9.00
CA VAL A 302 -19.56 -2.42 9.61
C VAL A 302 -20.01 -3.41 10.69
N ALA A 303 -19.29 -4.53 10.79
CA ALA A 303 -19.57 -5.56 11.80
C ALA A 303 -18.28 -6.22 12.26
N ASN A 304 -18.35 -6.99 13.34
CA ASN A 304 -17.29 -7.88 13.84
C ASN A 304 -15.93 -7.19 14.01
N LEU A 305 -15.93 -5.98 14.59
CA LEU A 305 -14.68 -5.25 14.80
C LEU A 305 -13.81 -5.97 15.82
N ARG A 306 -12.51 -6.07 15.50
CA ARG A 306 -11.51 -6.65 16.37
C ARG A 306 -10.17 -5.93 16.24
N LEU A 307 -9.71 -5.29 17.31
CA LEU A 307 -8.34 -4.79 17.46
C LEU A 307 -7.58 -5.73 18.38
N ALA A 308 -6.42 -6.19 17.94
CA ALA A 308 -5.61 -7.13 18.71
C ALA A 308 -4.11 -6.82 18.63
N ASN A 309 -3.36 -7.20 19.66
CA ASN A 309 -1.90 -7.20 19.58
C ASN A 309 -1.44 -8.16 18.46
N ALA A 310 -0.67 -7.66 17.53
CA ALA A 310 0.06 -8.49 16.57
C ALA A 310 1.38 -8.94 17.21
N GLY A 311 1.74 -10.20 16.96
CA GLY A 311 3.09 -10.68 17.27
C GLY A 311 4.15 -10.05 16.33
N GLU A 312 5.41 -10.38 16.60
CA GLU A 312 6.51 -10.07 15.70
C GLU A 312 6.31 -10.76 14.34
N ASP A 313 6.77 -10.12 13.26
CA ASP A 313 6.72 -10.74 11.93
C ASP A 313 7.80 -11.81 11.80
N THR A 314 7.40 -13.06 11.94
CA THR A 314 8.31 -14.20 11.79
C THR A 314 8.40 -14.72 10.36
N ARG A 315 7.81 -14.03 9.37
CA ARG A 315 7.69 -14.50 7.98
C ARG A 315 8.86 -14.12 7.07
N HIS A 316 9.93 -13.53 7.60
CA HIS A 316 11.12 -13.32 6.78
C HIS A 316 11.72 -14.70 6.41
N PRO A 317 12.13 -14.95 5.14
CA PRO A 317 12.65 -16.25 4.71
C PRO A 317 13.73 -16.81 5.62
N LEU A 318 14.58 -15.94 6.17
CA LEU A 318 15.59 -16.33 7.16
C LEU A 318 15.00 -16.96 8.42
N LEU A 319 13.83 -16.53 8.88
CA LEU A 319 13.16 -17.05 10.08
C LEU A 319 12.37 -18.31 9.78
N GLU A 320 11.67 -18.35 8.64
CA GLU A 320 10.80 -19.46 8.23
C GLU A 320 11.60 -20.68 7.76
N THR A 321 12.58 -20.46 6.88
CA THR A 321 13.36 -21.54 6.26
C THR A 321 14.76 -21.69 6.82
N GLY A 322 15.20 -20.74 7.63
CA GLY A 322 16.58 -20.66 8.12
C GLY A 322 17.59 -20.13 7.09
N HIS A 323 17.12 -19.76 5.89
CA HIS A 323 17.97 -19.34 4.78
C HIS A 323 17.34 -18.18 4.00
N PHE A 324 18.17 -17.19 3.66
CA PHE A 324 17.81 -16.08 2.77
C PHE A 324 18.99 -15.74 1.87
N GLU A 325 18.78 -15.68 0.56
CA GLU A 325 19.80 -15.24 -0.40
C GLU A 325 19.29 -14.11 -1.28
N THR A 326 20.20 -13.23 -1.69
CA THR A 326 19.87 -12.12 -2.56
C THR A 326 21.08 -11.66 -3.38
N SER A 327 20.81 -11.24 -4.62
CA SER A 327 21.75 -10.52 -5.50
C SER A 327 21.56 -8.99 -5.48
N ASP A 328 20.62 -8.47 -4.68
CA ASP A 328 20.30 -7.04 -4.64
C ASP A 328 21.19 -6.23 -3.71
N ILE A 329 22.06 -6.90 -2.94
CA ILE A 329 23.12 -6.23 -2.19
C ILE A 329 24.28 -5.95 -3.14
N LEU A 330 24.34 -4.71 -3.61
CA LEU A 330 25.30 -4.27 -4.62
C LEU A 330 26.53 -3.60 -3.99
N PHE A 331 27.67 -3.84 -4.60
CA PHE A 331 28.95 -3.24 -4.22
C PHE A 331 29.57 -2.49 -5.39
N ASP A 332 30.51 -1.60 -5.09
CA ASP A 332 31.39 -1.05 -6.11
C ASP A 332 32.24 -2.14 -6.76
N VAL A 333 32.61 -1.93 -8.01
CA VAL A 333 33.41 -2.90 -8.78
C VAL A 333 34.74 -3.15 -8.04
N ASN A 334 35.06 -4.42 -7.80
CA ASN A 334 36.23 -4.89 -7.05
C ASN A 334 36.41 -4.29 -5.64
N LYS A 335 35.32 -3.78 -5.04
CA LYS A 335 35.32 -3.24 -3.68
C LYS A 335 34.29 -3.93 -2.79
N ALA A 336 34.42 -3.68 -1.48
CA ALA A 336 33.45 -4.06 -0.47
C ALA A 336 32.58 -2.87 -0.01
N THR A 337 32.62 -1.74 -0.73
CA THR A 337 31.78 -0.58 -0.46
C THR A 337 30.35 -0.88 -0.91
N ILE A 338 29.41 -0.90 0.03
CA ILE A 338 27.99 -1.14 -0.22
C ILE A 338 27.38 0.07 -0.93
N LYS A 339 26.63 -0.17 -1.99
CA LYS A 339 25.91 0.91 -2.70
C LYS A 339 24.66 1.34 -1.94
N PRO A 340 24.27 2.64 -1.95
CA PRO A 340 23.09 3.14 -1.26
C PRO A 340 21.78 2.44 -1.62
N SER A 341 21.63 1.96 -2.86
CA SER A 341 20.45 1.19 -3.30
C SER A 341 20.24 -0.12 -2.53
N SER A 342 21.25 -0.62 -1.84
CA SER A 342 21.19 -1.87 -1.05
C SER A 342 20.81 -1.64 0.41
N PHE A 343 20.72 -0.37 0.87
CA PHE A 343 20.46 -0.10 2.28
C PHE A 343 19.06 -0.55 2.69
N THR A 344 18.06 -0.42 1.83
CA THR A 344 16.68 -0.85 2.14
C THR A 344 16.62 -2.34 2.53
N ILE A 345 17.28 -3.22 1.76
CA ILE A 345 17.25 -4.67 2.04
C ILE A 345 18.07 -5.03 3.30
N LEU A 346 19.13 -4.26 3.57
CA LEU A 346 19.93 -4.44 4.79
C LEU A 346 19.20 -3.90 6.01
N ASP A 347 18.44 -2.82 5.88
CA ASP A 347 17.60 -2.26 6.94
C ASP A 347 16.49 -3.25 7.30
N ASP A 348 15.78 -3.83 6.30
CA ASP A 348 14.76 -4.86 6.52
C ASP A 348 15.35 -6.07 7.28
N LEU A 349 16.52 -6.55 6.90
CA LEU A 349 17.21 -7.64 7.60
C LEU A 349 17.64 -7.23 9.03
N GLY A 350 18.12 -6.01 9.21
CA GLY A 350 18.52 -5.47 10.51
C GLY A 350 17.33 -5.41 11.46
N GLU A 351 16.18 -4.96 10.99
CA GLU A 351 14.91 -4.96 11.75
C GLU A 351 14.51 -6.38 12.17
N VAL A 352 14.53 -7.34 11.24
CA VAL A 352 14.23 -8.76 11.52
C VAL A 352 15.14 -9.31 12.62
N LEU A 353 16.45 -9.05 12.56
CA LEU A 353 17.40 -9.51 13.57
C LEU A 353 17.25 -8.79 14.92
N GLN A 354 16.87 -7.53 14.91
CA GLN A 354 16.59 -6.75 16.12
C GLN A 354 15.35 -7.27 16.83
N GLU A 355 14.29 -7.59 16.08
CA GLU A 355 13.05 -8.15 16.58
C GLU A 355 13.21 -9.58 17.12
N ASN A 356 14.22 -10.30 16.63
CA ASN A 356 14.50 -11.69 17.01
C ASN A 356 15.86 -11.82 17.71
N PRO A 357 15.99 -11.39 18.98
CA PRO A 357 17.28 -11.26 19.67
C PRO A 357 18.01 -12.59 19.89
N THR A 358 17.33 -13.72 19.82
CA THR A 358 17.91 -15.07 19.96
C THR A 358 18.49 -15.61 18.65
N VAL A 359 18.14 -15.02 17.50
CA VAL A 359 18.60 -15.48 16.19
C VAL A 359 20.04 -15.02 15.95
N SER A 360 20.89 -15.96 15.62
CA SER A 360 22.26 -15.74 15.13
C SER A 360 22.35 -16.15 13.67
N ILE A 361 23.19 -15.47 12.89
CA ILE A 361 23.30 -15.72 11.45
C ILE A 361 24.75 -15.87 10.99
N LYS A 362 24.92 -16.54 9.87
CA LYS A 362 26.15 -16.54 9.07
C LYS A 362 25.87 -15.76 7.77
N ILE A 363 26.72 -14.79 7.47
CA ILE A 363 26.71 -13.97 6.26
C ILE A 363 27.75 -14.55 5.31
N ILE A 364 27.34 -15.01 4.13
CA ILE A 364 28.20 -15.68 3.16
C ILE A 364 28.21 -14.86 1.87
N GLY A 365 29.39 -14.37 1.48
CA GLY A 365 29.57 -13.65 0.22
C GLY A 365 30.02 -14.57 -0.92
N HIS A 366 29.51 -14.32 -2.13
CA HIS A 366 29.90 -15.00 -3.37
C HIS A 366 30.30 -14.01 -4.45
N THR A 367 31.12 -14.47 -5.40
CA THR A 367 31.47 -13.75 -6.63
C THR A 367 31.06 -14.57 -7.85
N ASP A 368 31.11 -13.96 -9.01
CA ASP A 368 31.25 -14.69 -10.26
C ASP A 368 32.69 -15.19 -10.46
N SER A 369 32.97 -15.85 -11.58
CA SER A 369 34.27 -16.41 -11.90
C SER A 369 35.23 -15.43 -12.59
N ASP A 370 34.93 -14.12 -12.61
CA ASP A 370 35.85 -13.14 -13.17
C ASP A 370 36.99 -12.84 -12.19
N GLY A 371 38.22 -13.06 -12.65
CA GLY A 371 39.43 -12.80 -11.87
C GLY A 371 40.07 -14.05 -11.31
N ASP A 372 40.93 -13.83 -10.29
CA ASP A 372 41.65 -14.90 -9.60
C ASP A 372 40.85 -15.45 -8.42
N ALA A 373 40.77 -16.76 -8.29
CA ALA A 373 39.98 -17.44 -7.27
C ALA A 373 40.34 -17.03 -5.83
N THR A 374 41.62 -16.81 -5.54
CA THR A 374 42.07 -16.35 -4.21
C THR A 374 41.63 -14.93 -3.93
N SER A 375 41.67 -14.06 -4.96
CA SER A 375 41.19 -12.70 -4.89
C SER A 375 39.67 -12.65 -4.70
N ASN A 376 38.94 -13.52 -5.41
CA ASN A 376 37.49 -13.66 -5.29
C ASN A 376 37.06 -14.16 -3.90
N GLN A 377 37.81 -15.12 -3.35
CA GLN A 377 37.64 -15.60 -1.96
C GLN A 377 37.77 -14.44 -0.96
N LEU A 378 38.84 -13.67 -1.04
CA LEU A 378 39.08 -12.54 -0.14
C LEU A 378 38.07 -11.40 -0.34
N LEU A 379 37.68 -11.09 -1.59
CA LEU A 379 36.71 -10.07 -1.89
C LEU A 379 35.35 -10.40 -1.33
N SER A 380 34.88 -11.65 -1.49
CA SER A 380 33.62 -12.12 -0.95
C SER A 380 33.56 -12.06 0.57
N GLU A 381 34.64 -12.41 1.27
CA GLU A 381 34.73 -12.27 2.72
C GLU A 381 34.68 -10.81 3.18
N LYS A 382 35.44 -9.91 2.50
CA LYS A 382 35.38 -8.47 2.79
C LYS A 382 34.00 -7.88 2.60
N ARG A 383 33.24 -8.34 1.60
CA ARG A 383 31.85 -7.93 1.36
C ARG A 383 30.91 -8.41 2.47
N ALA A 384 31.02 -9.66 2.89
CA ALA A 384 30.30 -10.19 4.05
C ALA A 384 30.62 -9.42 5.33
N GLN A 385 31.91 -9.06 5.53
CA GLN A 385 32.34 -8.25 6.68
C GLN A 385 31.75 -6.82 6.62
N ALA A 386 31.67 -6.18 5.44
CA ALA A 386 31.10 -4.87 5.28
C ALA A 386 29.59 -4.86 5.64
N ILE A 387 28.86 -5.90 5.27
CA ILE A 387 27.46 -6.08 5.67
C ILE A 387 27.34 -6.22 7.20
N LYS A 388 28.16 -7.05 7.81
CA LYS A 388 28.18 -7.19 9.29
C LYS A 388 28.41 -5.85 9.98
N VAL A 389 29.36 -5.06 9.50
CA VAL A 389 29.66 -3.72 10.03
C VAL A 389 28.44 -2.83 9.87
N TYR A 390 27.86 -2.76 8.67
CA TYR A 390 26.64 -1.97 8.42
C TYR A 390 25.52 -2.31 9.40
N LEU A 391 25.22 -3.59 9.57
CA LEU A 391 24.15 -4.06 10.48
C LEU A 391 24.49 -3.73 11.95
N SER A 392 25.74 -3.84 12.37
CA SER A 392 26.16 -3.52 13.74
C SER A 392 26.13 -2.02 14.04
N ASP A 393 26.40 -1.17 13.03
CA ASP A 393 26.46 0.29 13.19
C ASP A 393 25.07 0.93 13.18
N ASN A 394 24.12 0.35 12.43
CA ASN A 394 22.79 0.90 12.26
C ASN A 394 21.72 0.25 13.16
N PHE A 395 21.99 -0.91 13.73
CA PHE A 395 21.05 -1.65 14.60
C PHE A 395 21.74 -2.09 15.89
N PRO A 396 21.02 -2.20 17.03
CA PRO A 396 21.57 -2.63 18.32
C PRO A 396 21.85 -4.14 18.33
N LEU A 397 22.61 -4.64 17.35
CA LEU A 397 22.93 -6.05 17.17
C LEU A 397 24.29 -6.38 17.76
N ALA A 398 24.33 -7.37 18.67
CA ALA A 398 25.60 -7.85 19.18
C ALA A 398 26.40 -8.53 18.05
N GLY A 399 27.62 -8.04 17.76
CA GLY A 399 28.45 -8.57 16.66
C GLY A 399 28.78 -10.06 16.76
N LYS A 400 28.68 -10.65 17.96
CA LYS A 400 28.82 -12.11 18.19
C LYS A 400 27.68 -12.94 17.59
N ARG A 401 26.55 -12.33 17.29
CA ARG A 401 25.39 -12.98 16.62
C ARG A 401 25.62 -13.15 15.12
N MET A 402 26.61 -12.50 14.54
CA MET A 402 26.90 -12.49 13.12
C MET A 402 28.27 -13.06 12.82
N GLN A 403 28.34 -14.24 12.20
CA GLN A 403 29.51 -14.81 11.61
C GLN A 403 29.63 -14.39 10.14
N VAL A 404 30.84 -14.31 9.61
CA VAL A 404 31.09 -13.98 8.20
C VAL A 404 31.90 -15.07 7.52
N MET A 405 31.68 -15.30 6.24
CA MET A 405 32.39 -16.23 5.39
C MET A 405 32.43 -15.71 3.95
N GLY A 406 33.56 -15.84 3.28
CA GLY A 406 33.64 -15.74 1.83
C GLY A 406 33.67 -17.14 1.22
N LYS A 407 33.03 -17.28 0.08
CA LYS A 407 33.03 -18.49 -0.78
C LYS A 407 33.63 -18.20 -2.15
N GLY A 408 33.86 -16.93 -2.47
CA GLY A 408 34.33 -16.55 -3.80
C GLY A 408 33.43 -17.13 -4.89
N GLU A 409 34.04 -17.72 -5.89
CA GLU A 409 33.39 -18.35 -7.04
C GLU A 409 33.14 -19.87 -6.88
N SER A 410 33.44 -20.44 -5.69
CA SER A 410 33.48 -21.91 -5.51
C SER A 410 32.08 -22.57 -5.52
N GLU A 411 31.03 -21.82 -5.28
CA GLU A 411 29.65 -22.32 -5.22
C GLU A 411 28.73 -21.54 -6.17
N PRO A 412 28.85 -21.74 -7.50
CA PRO A 412 27.99 -21.05 -8.47
C PRO A 412 26.58 -21.62 -8.47
N VAL A 413 25.55 -20.77 -8.54
CA VAL A 413 24.14 -21.13 -8.68
C VAL A 413 23.64 -21.00 -10.12
N ALA A 414 24.46 -20.38 -11.00
CA ALA A 414 24.16 -20.20 -12.42
C ALA A 414 25.42 -20.28 -13.28
N ASN A 415 25.24 -20.35 -14.60
CA ASN A 415 26.35 -20.47 -15.55
C ASN A 415 27.16 -19.16 -15.63
N ASN A 416 28.44 -19.23 -15.25
CA ASN A 416 29.38 -18.11 -15.32
C ASN A 416 29.77 -17.68 -16.76
N ALA A 417 29.39 -18.42 -17.79
CA ALA A 417 29.63 -18.05 -19.17
C ALA A 417 28.68 -16.95 -19.69
N THR A 418 27.60 -16.64 -18.96
CA THR A 418 26.61 -15.64 -19.34
C THR A 418 26.58 -14.45 -18.37
N PRO A 419 26.33 -13.21 -18.84
CA PRO A 419 26.22 -12.04 -17.97
C PRO A 419 25.13 -12.21 -16.90
N GLU A 420 24.00 -12.80 -17.26
CA GLU A 420 22.88 -13.07 -16.35
C GLU A 420 23.25 -14.11 -15.29
N GLY A 421 23.99 -15.15 -15.67
CA GLY A 421 24.48 -16.16 -14.73
C GLY A 421 25.51 -15.60 -13.76
N LYS A 422 26.46 -14.79 -14.25
CA LYS A 422 27.41 -14.05 -13.40
C LYS A 422 26.67 -13.13 -12.41
N ALA A 423 25.63 -12.42 -12.85
CA ALA A 423 24.83 -11.56 -11.98
C ALA A 423 24.17 -12.34 -10.84
N LYS A 424 23.66 -13.55 -11.10
CA LYS A 424 23.10 -14.45 -10.07
C LYS A 424 24.17 -14.99 -9.13
N ASN A 425 25.38 -15.25 -9.62
CA ASN A 425 26.48 -15.75 -8.80
C ASN A 425 27.03 -14.67 -7.85
N ARG A 426 26.98 -13.39 -8.22
CA ARG A 426 27.28 -12.26 -7.32
C ARG A 426 26.14 -12.05 -6.32
N ARG A 427 26.11 -12.86 -5.29
CA ARG A 427 25.05 -12.87 -4.26
C ARG A 427 25.60 -12.88 -2.84
N VAL A 428 24.72 -12.66 -1.90
CA VAL A 428 24.97 -12.85 -0.46
C VAL A 428 23.92 -13.80 0.10
N GLU A 429 24.35 -14.74 0.90
CA GLU A 429 23.49 -15.65 1.64
C GLU A 429 23.53 -15.33 3.13
N PHE A 430 22.39 -15.47 3.79
CA PHE A 430 22.19 -15.36 5.23
C PHE A 430 21.64 -16.69 5.73
N VAL A 431 22.37 -17.35 6.60
CA VAL A 431 21.99 -18.66 7.16
C VAL A 431 21.81 -18.52 8.65
N LYS A 432 20.65 -18.91 9.17
CA LYS A 432 20.35 -18.98 10.60
C LYS A 432 21.21 -20.07 11.25
N LEU A 433 21.79 -19.74 12.41
CA LEU A 433 22.66 -20.64 13.18
C LEU A 433 21.91 -21.29 14.34
#